data_e02f5a2a06ef58342669fe0f1c1ab2d8
#
_entry.id   e02f5a2a06ef58342669fe0f1c1ab2d8
#
_cell.length_a   1.000
_cell.length_b   1.000
_cell.length_c   1.000
_cell.angle_alpha   90.00
_cell.angle_beta   90.00
_cell.angle_gamma   90.00
#
_symmetry.space_group_name_H-M   'P 1'
#
loop_
_entity.id
_entity.type
_entity.pdbx_description
1 polymer ?
#
loop_
_entity_poly.entity_id
_entity_poly.type
_entity_poly.pdbx_seq_one_letter_code
_entity_poly.pdbx_strand_id
1 'polypeptide(L)'
;EKSEARVITATHQNLEKFLSRIPMIFNIAILSPHGYFAQEDVLGLPDTGGQVVYILDQVRALEREMTDRIYQQGLKIKPQIVIITRLIPESGETTCHLQEEHVKGTENVHIMRVPFREPDGSIVSHWLSRFEVWPYIETFSTEAEADLISRLGRRPDLVIGNYSDGNLAA
;
A
#
# COMPACT_ATOMS: atom_id res chain seq x y z
N GLU A 1 10.67 -20.54 -22.46
CA GLU A 1 11.43 -19.35 -22.00
C GLU A 1 10.86 -18.92 -20.65
N LYS A 2 11.59 -19.20 -19.56
CA LYS A 2 11.15 -18.83 -18.19
C LYS A 2 11.47 -17.36 -17.99
N SER A 3 10.43 -16.52 -17.83
CA SER A 3 10.57 -15.17 -17.33
C SER A 3 10.97 -15.25 -15.86
N GLU A 4 12.24 -14.99 -15.55
CA GLU A 4 12.70 -14.78 -14.18
C GLU A 4 12.23 -13.40 -13.71
N ALA A 5 11.23 -13.39 -12.84
CA ALA A 5 10.87 -12.20 -12.08
C ALA A 5 12.07 -11.85 -11.17
N ARG A 6 12.83 -10.83 -11.53
CA ARG A 6 13.90 -10.30 -10.69
C ARG A 6 13.29 -9.60 -9.48
N VAL A 7 13.44 -10.20 -8.32
CA VAL A 7 13.18 -9.54 -7.03
C VAL A 7 14.20 -8.40 -6.88
N ILE A 8 13.75 -7.17 -7.03
CA ILE A 8 14.58 -5.99 -6.80
C ILE A 8 14.60 -5.75 -5.29
N THR A 9 15.69 -6.14 -4.64
CA THR A 9 15.92 -5.76 -3.24
C THR A 9 16.12 -4.24 -3.21
N ALA A 10 15.19 -3.53 -2.56
CA ALA A 10 15.18 -2.08 -2.54
C ALA A 10 16.30 -1.53 -1.63
N THR A 11 17.51 -1.44 -2.14
CA THR A 11 18.52 -0.53 -1.58
C THR A 11 18.27 0.87 -2.12
N HIS A 12 18.66 1.92 -1.39
CA HIS A 12 18.54 3.33 -1.81
C HIS A 12 19.02 3.55 -3.25
N GLN A 13 20.16 2.97 -3.63
CA GLN A 13 20.73 3.05 -4.98
C GLN A 13 19.88 2.35 -6.07
N ASN A 14 19.20 1.27 -5.72
CA ASN A 14 18.34 0.56 -6.67
C ASN A 14 17.02 1.30 -6.89
N LEU A 15 16.51 1.96 -5.86
CA LEU A 15 15.33 2.83 -5.94
C LEU A 15 15.61 4.06 -6.82
N GLU A 16 16.77 4.67 -6.65
CA GLU A 16 17.22 5.80 -7.45
C GLU A 16 17.35 5.44 -8.94
N LYS A 17 17.97 4.30 -9.26
CA LYS A 17 18.06 3.77 -10.63
C LYS A 17 16.70 3.41 -11.23
N PHE A 18 15.78 2.91 -10.41
CA PHE A 18 14.42 2.58 -10.84
C PHE A 18 13.65 3.85 -11.21
N LEU A 19 13.58 4.83 -10.31
CA LEU A 19 12.87 6.09 -10.52
C LEU A 19 13.48 6.93 -11.66
N SER A 20 14.81 6.83 -11.91
CA SER A 20 15.46 7.53 -13.03
C SER A 20 15.06 7.00 -14.42
N ARG A 21 14.49 5.81 -14.49
CA ARG A 21 14.08 5.17 -15.76
C ARG A 21 12.58 5.34 -16.05
N ILE A 22 11.79 5.81 -15.10
CA ILE A 22 10.35 5.96 -15.24
C ILE A 22 10.04 7.44 -15.40
N PRO A 23 9.52 7.87 -16.55
CA PRO A 23 9.15 9.25 -16.75
C PRO A 23 7.96 9.63 -15.84
N MET A 24 8.17 10.60 -14.95
CA MET A 24 7.11 11.35 -14.28
C MET A 24 6.06 10.50 -13.52
N ILE A 25 6.49 9.84 -12.43
CA ILE A 25 5.58 9.21 -11.47
C ILE A 25 5.23 10.24 -10.39
N PHE A 26 3.94 10.52 -10.24
CA PHE A 26 3.42 11.43 -9.20
C PHE A 26 2.56 10.70 -8.17
N ASN A 27 1.95 9.57 -8.56
CA ASN A 27 1.02 8.82 -7.72
C ASN A 27 1.42 7.35 -7.67
N ILE A 28 1.62 6.83 -6.46
CA ILE A 28 1.96 5.42 -6.23
C ILE A 28 0.91 4.80 -5.32
N ALA A 29 0.46 3.60 -5.67
CA ALA A 29 -0.32 2.73 -4.77
C ALA A 29 0.53 1.53 -4.35
N ILE A 30 0.49 1.18 -3.07
CA ILE A 30 1.15 0.01 -2.50
C ILE A 30 0.11 -0.88 -1.86
N LEU A 31 -0.07 -2.10 -2.36
CA LEU A 31 -1.08 -3.04 -1.89
C LEU A 31 -0.49 -4.07 -0.93
N SER A 32 -1.11 -4.20 0.22
CA SER A 32 -0.73 -5.13 1.30
C SER A 32 -1.99 -5.63 2.04
N PRO A 33 -2.79 -6.54 1.43
CA PRO A 33 -4.12 -6.89 1.93
C PRO A 33 -4.14 -7.68 3.23
N HIS A 34 -3.14 -8.55 3.49
CA HIS A 34 -3.15 -9.41 4.67
C HIS A 34 -2.51 -8.77 5.90
N GLY A 35 -2.82 -9.31 7.06
CA GLY A 35 -2.26 -8.92 8.36
C GLY A 35 -2.87 -7.64 8.94
N TYR A 36 -2.37 -7.29 10.12
CA TYR A 36 -2.66 -5.99 10.72
C TYR A 36 -1.67 -4.96 10.15
N PHE A 37 -2.18 -3.90 9.54
CA PHE A 37 -1.34 -2.84 8.99
C PHE A 37 -1.67 -1.50 9.65
N ALA A 38 -0.84 -1.09 10.59
CA ALA A 38 -0.91 0.20 11.26
C ALA A 38 0.50 0.68 11.63
N GLN A 39 0.62 1.93 12.04
CA GLN A 39 1.92 2.50 12.37
C GLN A 39 2.42 2.12 13.76
N GLU A 40 1.49 1.79 14.66
CA GLU A 40 1.75 1.46 16.07
C GLU A 40 0.93 0.23 16.47
N ASP A 41 1.30 -0.41 17.55
CA ASP A 41 0.57 -1.49 18.25
C ASP A 41 0.26 -2.75 17.42
N VAL A 42 1.01 -2.97 16.34
CA VAL A 42 0.83 -4.16 15.48
C VAL A 42 1.99 -5.15 15.54
N LEU A 43 3.13 -4.75 16.08
CA LEU A 43 4.28 -5.66 16.18
C LEU A 43 3.99 -6.80 17.14
N GLY A 44 4.17 -8.04 16.66
CA GLY A 44 3.86 -9.25 17.44
C GLY A 44 2.45 -9.80 17.19
N LEU A 45 1.58 -9.08 16.49
CA LEU A 45 0.31 -9.61 16.04
C LEU A 45 0.50 -10.59 14.86
N PRO A 46 -0.44 -11.53 14.65
CA PRO A 46 -0.35 -12.49 13.56
C PRO A 46 -0.21 -11.82 12.18
N ASP A 47 0.64 -12.41 11.33
CA ASP A 47 0.90 -11.96 9.95
C ASP A 47 1.34 -10.48 9.81
N THR A 48 1.97 -9.92 10.86
CA THR A 48 2.29 -8.48 10.91
C THR A 48 3.80 -8.17 10.89
N GLY A 49 4.65 -9.11 10.75
CA GLY A 49 6.11 -9.02 10.88
C GLY A 49 6.80 -7.78 10.26
N GLY A 50 8.02 -7.95 9.77
CA GLY A 50 8.83 -6.87 9.18
C GLY A 50 8.22 -6.15 7.97
N GLN A 51 7.13 -6.68 7.39
CA GLN A 51 6.42 -6.08 6.26
C GLN A 51 5.92 -4.66 6.54
N VAL A 52 5.29 -4.45 7.68
CA VAL A 52 4.73 -3.13 8.05
C VAL A 52 5.85 -2.10 8.15
N VAL A 53 6.91 -2.44 8.90
CA VAL A 53 8.07 -1.56 9.07
C VAL A 53 8.72 -1.27 7.72
N TYR A 54 8.94 -2.31 6.91
CA TYR A 54 9.55 -2.16 5.59
C TYR A 54 8.73 -1.23 4.68
N ILE A 55 7.41 -1.41 4.60
CA ILE A 55 6.55 -0.58 3.74
C ILE A 55 6.52 0.86 4.26
N LEU A 56 6.40 1.08 5.56
CA LEU A 56 6.41 2.43 6.14
C LEU A 56 7.73 3.17 5.89
N ASP A 57 8.85 2.49 5.98
CA ASP A 57 10.15 3.09 5.65
C ASP A 57 10.31 3.33 4.15
N GLN A 58 9.82 2.39 3.33
CA GLN A 58 9.81 2.53 1.87
C GLN A 58 9.02 3.75 1.42
N VAL A 59 7.80 3.99 1.93
CA VAL A 59 6.99 5.13 1.51
C VAL A 59 7.58 6.47 1.94
N ARG A 60 8.22 6.54 3.13
CA ARG A 60 8.93 7.73 3.58
C ARG A 60 10.12 8.05 2.67
N ALA A 61 10.85 7.03 2.23
CA ALA A 61 11.97 7.20 1.30
C ALA A 61 11.49 7.58 -0.11
N LEU A 62 10.41 6.95 -0.59
CA LEU A 62 9.78 7.24 -1.88
C LEU A 62 9.29 8.68 -1.95
N GLU A 63 8.54 9.13 -0.94
CA GLU A 63 8.02 10.50 -0.95
C GLU A 63 9.14 11.54 -1.00
N ARG A 64 10.20 11.37 -0.22
CA ARG A 64 11.36 12.28 -0.24
C ARG A 64 12.02 12.31 -1.62
N GLU A 65 12.34 11.14 -2.17
CA GLU A 65 13.00 11.03 -3.48
C GLU A 65 12.12 11.61 -4.60
N MET A 66 10.82 11.33 -4.59
CA MET A 66 9.88 11.89 -5.57
C MET A 66 9.77 13.41 -5.44
N THR A 67 9.67 13.92 -4.23
CA THR A 67 9.60 15.36 -3.96
C THR A 67 10.84 16.06 -4.48
N ASP A 68 12.03 15.54 -4.17
CA ASP A 68 13.30 16.11 -4.62
C ASP A 68 13.41 16.12 -6.14
N ARG A 69 13.03 15.05 -6.82
CA ARG A 69 13.04 14.96 -8.28
C ARG A 69 12.07 15.92 -8.95
N ILE A 70 10.85 15.99 -8.43
CA ILE A 70 9.82 16.91 -8.93
C ILE A 70 10.31 18.36 -8.79
N TYR A 71 10.92 18.70 -7.65
CA TYR A 71 11.48 20.01 -7.40
C TYR A 71 12.66 20.35 -8.33
N GLN A 72 13.58 19.40 -8.54
CA GLN A 72 14.73 19.56 -9.46
C GLN A 72 14.28 19.79 -10.92
N GLN A 73 13.10 19.30 -11.29
CA GLN A 73 12.50 19.54 -12.60
C GLN A 73 11.73 20.86 -12.69
N GLY A 74 11.73 21.67 -11.63
CA GLY A 74 11.03 22.94 -11.57
C GLY A 74 9.51 22.83 -11.45
N LEU A 75 8.99 21.62 -11.14
CA LEU A 75 7.56 21.37 -10.99
C LEU A 75 7.10 21.67 -9.55
N LYS A 76 5.88 22.20 -9.41
CA LYS A 76 5.23 22.47 -8.12
C LYS A 76 4.11 21.47 -7.83
N ILE A 77 4.34 20.20 -8.14
CA ILE A 77 3.40 19.10 -7.91
C ILE A 77 3.87 18.35 -6.67
N LYS A 78 2.94 17.95 -5.82
CA LYS A 78 3.23 17.10 -4.66
C LYS A 78 2.97 15.64 -5.03
N PRO A 79 3.93 14.73 -4.79
CA PRO A 79 3.69 13.31 -4.99
C PRO A 79 2.63 12.81 -4.02
N GLN A 80 1.90 11.77 -4.41
CA GLN A 80 0.92 11.10 -3.55
C GLN A 80 1.24 9.61 -3.48
N ILE A 81 1.30 9.06 -2.28
CA ILE A 81 1.50 7.64 -2.08
C ILE A 81 0.36 7.12 -1.19
N VAL A 82 -0.31 6.08 -1.64
CA VAL A 82 -1.40 5.46 -0.91
C VAL A 82 -1.04 4.00 -0.63
N ILE A 83 -0.97 3.64 0.64
CA ILE A 83 -0.87 2.25 1.07
C ILE A 83 -2.30 1.71 1.18
N ILE A 84 -2.60 0.65 0.43
CA ILE A 84 -3.89 -0.02 0.48
C ILE A 84 -3.77 -1.29 1.27
N THR A 85 -4.57 -1.41 2.29
CA THR A 85 -4.61 -2.58 3.16
C THR A 85 -6.05 -2.90 3.54
N ARG A 86 -6.22 -3.96 4.30
CA ARG A 86 -7.52 -4.41 4.76
C ARG A 86 -8.03 -3.58 5.94
N LEU A 87 -9.33 -3.24 5.91
CA LEU A 87 -10.08 -2.75 7.07
C LEU A 87 -10.42 -3.92 8.00
N ILE A 88 -10.11 -3.78 9.29
CA ILE A 88 -10.45 -4.78 10.32
C ILE A 88 -11.24 -4.05 11.42
N PRO A 89 -12.58 -4.08 11.38
CA PRO A 89 -13.40 -3.40 12.39
C PRO A 89 -13.11 -3.83 13.83
N GLU A 90 -12.95 -5.13 14.06
CA GLU A 90 -12.62 -5.71 15.37
C GLU A 90 -11.09 -5.85 15.53
N SER A 91 -10.37 -4.75 15.43
CA SER A 91 -8.90 -4.73 15.43
C SER A 91 -8.26 -4.50 16.82
N GLY A 92 -9.05 -4.53 17.89
CA GLY A 92 -8.57 -4.29 19.25
C GLY A 92 -8.02 -2.88 19.44
N GLU A 93 -6.81 -2.77 19.98
CA GLU A 93 -6.16 -1.48 20.27
C GLU A 93 -5.50 -0.83 19.03
N THR A 94 -5.44 -1.55 17.89
CA THR A 94 -4.80 -1.03 16.68
C THR A 94 -5.70 -0.03 15.94
N THR A 95 -5.10 0.78 15.06
CA THR A 95 -5.84 1.70 14.17
C THR A 95 -6.40 1.03 12.92
N CYS A 96 -6.34 -0.32 12.81
CA CYS A 96 -6.80 -1.05 11.62
C CYS A 96 -8.31 -0.96 11.35
N HIS A 97 -9.09 -0.40 12.27
CA HIS A 97 -10.53 -0.07 12.12
C HIS A 97 -10.78 1.29 11.46
N LEU A 98 -9.78 2.15 11.35
CA LEU A 98 -9.90 3.44 10.68
C LEU A 98 -9.79 3.27 9.17
N GLN A 99 -10.69 3.86 8.40
CA GLN A 99 -10.64 3.79 6.94
C GLN A 99 -9.42 4.48 6.36
N GLU A 100 -9.01 5.59 6.96
CA GLU A 100 -7.86 6.37 6.49
C GLU A 100 -6.98 6.79 7.67
N GLU A 101 -5.66 6.80 7.42
CA GLU A 101 -4.66 7.23 8.39
C GLU A 101 -3.49 7.89 7.65
N HIS A 102 -3.05 9.07 8.10
CA HIS A 102 -1.88 9.73 7.57
C HIS A 102 -0.60 9.08 8.10
N VAL A 103 0.40 8.85 7.25
CA VAL A 103 1.67 8.26 7.68
C VAL A 103 2.55 9.30 8.37
N LYS A 104 2.93 9.03 9.61
CA LYS A 104 3.81 9.91 10.40
C LYS A 104 5.16 10.12 9.71
N GLY A 105 5.60 11.37 9.66
CA GLY A 105 6.87 11.76 9.05
C GLY A 105 6.83 11.92 7.53
N THR A 106 5.63 12.02 6.95
CA THR A 106 5.38 12.32 5.53
C THR A 106 4.43 13.49 5.39
N GLU A 107 4.30 14.06 4.18
CA GLU A 107 3.32 15.11 3.86
C GLU A 107 2.09 14.57 3.12
N ASN A 108 2.30 13.61 2.19
CA ASN A 108 1.26 13.18 1.26
C ASN A 108 1.19 11.65 1.14
N VAL A 109 1.50 10.93 2.23
CA VAL A 109 1.37 9.48 2.31
C VAL A 109 0.25 9.09 3.24
N HIS A 110 -0.65 8.23 2.78
CA HIS A 110 -1.80 7.76 3.55
C HIS A 110 -1.93 6.24 3.50
N ILE A 111 -2.42 5.68 4.59
CA ILE A 111 -2.94 4.32 4.64
C ILE A 111 -4.44 4.42 4.39
N MET A 112 -4.93 3.69 3.40
CA MET A 112 -6.34 3.56 3.08
C MET A 112 -6.74 2.10 3.28
N ARG A 113 -7.81 1.88 4.05
CA ARG A 113 -8.26 0.53 4.38
C ARG A 113 -9.59 0.22 3.71
N VAL A 114 -9.60 -0.89 2.98
CA VAL A 114 -10.74 -1.39 2.21
C VAL A 114 -11.27 -2.67 2.90
N PRO A 115 -12.57 -2.80 3.10
CA PRO A 115 -13.12 -3.98 3.77
C PRO A 115 -13.02 -5.24 2.90
N PHE A 116 -12.85 -6.38 3.53
CA PHE A 116 -13.23 -7.66 2.93
C PHE A 116 -14.72 -7.87 3.13
N ARG A 117 -15.40 -8.39 2.10
CA ARG A 117 -16.85 -8.62 2.14
C ARG A 117 -17.21 -10.08 1.92
N GLU A 118 -18.14 -10.55 2.73
CA GLU A 118 -18.81 -11.81 2.51
C GLU A 118 -19.69 -11.75 1.24
N PRO A 119 -20.13 -12.91 0.70
CA PRO A 119 -20.98 -12.95 -0.50
C PRO A 119 -22.31 -12.19 -0.35
N ASP A 120 -22.80 -12.00 0.86
CA ASP A 120 -24.01 -11.21 1.17
C ASP A 120 -23.73 -9.69 1.26
N GLY A 121 -22.46 -9.26 1.09
CA GLY A 121 -22.02 -7.88 1.16
C GLY A 121 -21.65 -7.40 2.57
N SER A 122 -21.84 -8.21 3.61
CA SER A 122 -21.43 -7.87 4.96
C SER A 122 -19.89 -7.77 5.08
N ILE A 123 -19.42 -6.91 5.98
CA ILE A 123 -17.99 -6.72 6.21
C ILE A 123 -17.46 -7.83 7.13
N VAL A 124 -16.34 -8.43 6.74
CA VAL A 124 -15.59 -9.36 7.60
C VAL A 124 -14.92 -8.55 8.70
N SER A 125 -15.48 -8.61 9.91
CA SER A 125 -15.07 -7.73 11.02
C SER A 125 -13.78 -8.14 11.71
N HIS A 126 -13.47 -9.45 11.73
CA HIS A 126 -12.34 -10.04 12.46
C HIS A 126 -11.12 -10.24 11.56
N TRP A 127 -9.96 -10.46 12.19
CA TRP A 127 -8.73 -10.81 11.49
C TRP A 127 -8.86 -12.17 10.77
N LEU A 128 -8.27 -12.26 9.58
CA LEU A 128 -8.10 -13.50 8.80
C LEU A 128 -6.61 -13.75 8.58
N SER A 129 -6.20 -15.01 8.60
CA SER A 129 -4.84 -15.38 8.25
C SER A 129 -4.57 -15.14 6.76
N ARG A 130 -3.30 -14.96 6.39
CA ARG A 130 -2.89 -14.80 4.98
C ARG A 130 -3.30 -15.96 4.07
N PHE A 131 -3.67 -17.10 4.63
CA PHE A 131 -4.15 -18.26 3.86
C PHE A 131 -5.65 -18.19 3.58
N GLU A 132 -6.38 -17.35 4.30
CA GLU A 132 -7.84 -17.22 4.22
C GLU A 132 -8.29 -15.99 3.43
N VAL A 133 -7.38 -15.11 3.03
CA VAL A 133 -7.72 -13.86 2.31
C VAL A 133 -8.12 -14.06 0.85
N TRP A 134 -7.75 -15.17 0.24
CA TRP A 134 -7.90 -15.42 -1.19
C TRP A 134 -9.32 -15.24 -1.76
N PRO A 135 -10.39 -15.70 -1.10
CA PRO A 135 -11.75 -15.53 -1.59
C PRO A 135 -12.19 -14.06 -1.68
N TYR A 136 -11.52 -13.17 -0.97
CA TYR A 136 -11.91 -11.76 -0.85
C TYR A 136 -11.10 -10.83 -1.76
N ILE A 137 -10.00 -11.30 -2.37
CA ILE A 137 -9.05 -10.44 -3.10
C ILE A 137 -9.71 -9.77 -4.31
N GLU A 138 -10.59 -10.45 -5.03
CA GLU A 138 -11.25 -9.90 -6.22
C GLU A 138 -12.15 -8.70 -5.87
N THR A 139 -13.03 -8.86 -4.88
CA THR A 139 -13.91 -7.77 -4.42
C THR A 139 -13.12 -6.65 -3.78
N PHE A 140 -12.12 -6.98 -2.96
CA PHE A 140 -11.19 -6.01 -2.38
C PHE A 140 -10.49 -5.18 -3.46
N SER A 141 -9.97 -5.81 -4.52
CA SER A 141 -9.26 -5.11 -5.61
C SER A 141 -10.18 -4.15 -6.33
N THR A 142 -11.44 -4.55 -6.58
CA THR A 142 -12.44 -3.71 -7.24
C THR A 142 -12.79 -2.48 -6.39
N GLU A 143 -13.02 -2.66 -5.09
CA GLU A 143 -13.30 -1.55 -4.18
C GLU A 143 -12.06 -0.65 -4.01
N ALA A 144 -10.88 -1.24 -3.88
CA ALA A 144 -9.61 -0.52 -3.76
C ALA A 144 -9.33 0.36 -4.99
N GLU A 145 -9.58 -0.13 -6.21
CA GLU A 145 -9.46 0.68 -7.43
C GLU A 145 -10.42 1.88 -7.42
N ALA A 146 -11.68 1.65 -7.06
CA ALA A 146 -12.68 2.71 -7.01
C ALA A 146 -12.31 3.80 -5.99
N ASP A 147 -11.90 3.41 -4.79
CA ASP A 147 -11.48 4.32 -3.72
C ASP A 147 -10.21 5.08 -4.10
N LEU A 148 -9.23 4.40 -4.71
CA LEU A 148 -8.01 5.04 -5.23
C LEU A 148 -8.32 6.11 -6.28
N ILE A 149 -9.15 5.78 -7.28
CA ILE A 149 -9.53 6.73 -8.33
C ILE A 149 -10.28 7.91 -7.73
N SER A 150 -11.18 7.66 -6.79
CA SER A 150 -11.90 8.72 -6.08
C SER A 150 -10.97 9.66 -5.33
N ARG A 151 -9.95 9.11 -4.66
CA ARG A 151 -8.98 9.88 -3.87
C ARG A 151 -7.98 10.64 -4.74
N LEU A 152 -7.39 9.97 -5.74
CA LEU A 152 -6.33 10.52 -6.58
C LEU A 152 -6.86 11.35 -7.76
N GLY A 153 -8.17 11.24 -8.07
CA GLY A 153 -8.79 11.82 -9.26
C GLY A 153 -8.39 11.12 -10.58
N ARG A 154 -7.57 10.05 -10.47
CA ARG A 154 -7.04 9.27 -11.60
C ARG A 154 -6.49 7.94 -11.11
N ARG A 155 -6.19 7.03 -12.03
CA ARG A 155 -5.43 5.82 -11.69
C ARG A 155 -4.01 6.19 -11.24
N PRO A 156 -3.39 5.42 -10.31
CA PRO A 156 -2.00 5.62 -9.93
C PRO A 156 -1.07 5.41 -11.12
N ASP A 157 0.07 6.10 -11.12
CA ASP A 157 1.10 5.96 -12.16
C ASP A 157 1.90 4.67 -11.98
N LEU A 158 1.97 4.16 -10.75
CA LEU A 158 2.64 2.91 -10.40
C LEU A 158 1.86 2.19 -9.29
N VAL A 159 1.72 0.88 -9.44
CA VAL A 159 1.17 0.00 -8.41
C VAL A 159 2.24 -1.00 -7.99
N ILE A 160 2.42 -1.17 -6.68
CA ILE A 160 3.35 -2.12 -6.07
C ILE A 160 2.56 -3.09 -5.21
N GLY A 161 2.53 -4.36 -5.58
CA GLY A 161 1.96 -5.42 -4.75
C GLY A 161 3.00 -6.01 -3.80
N ASN A 162 2.64 -6.22 -2.55
CA ASN A 162 3.45 -6.92 -1.57
C ASN A 162 2.91 -8.32 -1.34
N TYR A 163 3.81 -9.30 -1.30
CA TYR A 163 3.48 -10.72 -1.26
C TYR A 163 2.58 -11.17 -2.43
N SER A 164 2.13 -12.42 -2.38
CA SER A 164 1.33 -13.01 -3.45
C SER A 164 -0.07 -12.42 -3.54
N ASP A 165 -0.71 -12.15 -2.42
CA ASP A 165 -2.04 -11.54 -2.33
C ASP A 165 -2.03 -10.07 -2.78
N GLY A 166 -1.04 -9.29 -2.36
CA GLY A 166 -0.86 -7.92 -2.83
C GLY A 166 -0.50 -7.85 -4.33
N ASN A 167 0.29 -8.79 -4.83
CA ASN A 167 0.60 -8.86 -6.26
C ASN A 167 -0.61 -9.32 -7.10
N LEU A 168 -1.50 -10.13 -6.55
CA LEU A 168 -2.73 -10.51 -7.25
C LEU A 168 -3.74 -9.36 -7.28
N ALA A 169 -3.77 -8.55 -6.22
CA ALA A 169 -4.64 -7.38 -6.13
C ALA A 169 -4.18 -6.18 -6.99
N ALA A 170 -2.89 -6.13 -7.33
CA ALA A 170 -2.27 -5.06 -8.12
C ALA A 170 -2.54 -5.20 -9.62
#